data_579a4d39c590cdec877e66ac2ab9096d
#
_entry.id   579a4d39c590cdec877e66ac2ab9096d
#
_cell.length_a   1.000
_cell.length_b   1.000
_cell.length_c   1.000
_cell.angle_alpha   90.00
_cell.angle_beta   90.00
_cell.angle_gamma   90.00
#
_symmetry.space_group_name_H-M   'P 1'
#
loop_
_entity.id
_entity.type
_entity.pdbx_description
1 polymer ?
#
loop_
_entity_poly.entity_id
_entity_poly.type
_entity_poly.pdbx_seq_one_letter_code
_entity_poly.pdbx_strand_id
1 'polypeptide(L)'
;VPAIRKAVDPSLWIQNEGKLDWAIKKGLVEGMTPETWVAFSSVADAWRRANSHITALWEGLGNACQEAIGTPNRIFTAGKKLSVKRQGAYLYVRLPSGRKLVYPAPALSGERCDMTYYGIEQYSKKWRPIKTYGGRLVENATQAVACDLLLEAGPRLEEAGYEIVLSVHDEYICEIPDDETRNHRQMEELMSTLPTWAEGLPLVAAGFESYRYRKE
;
A
#
# COMPACT_ATOMS: atom_id res chain seq x y z
N VAL A 1 24.62 1.81 15.20
CA VAL A 1 23.83 1.83 16.45
C VAL A 1 24.04 3.11 17.25
N PRO A 2 25.26 3.59 17.59
CA PRO A 2 25.45 4.80 18.41
C PRO A 2 24.80 6.07 17.82
N ALA A 3 24.84 6.25 16.50
CA ALA A 3 24.18 7.37 15.83
C ALA A 3 22.64 7.32 15.96
N ILE A 4 22.07 6.14 15.82
CA ILE A 4 20.61 5.91 15.99
C ILE A 4 20.20 6.22 17.42
N ARG A 5 20.97 5.74 18.43
CA ARG A 5 20.68 5.97 19.84
C ARG A 5 20.65 7.47 20.19
N LYS A 6 21.48 8.29 19.54
CA LYS A 6 21.50 9.75 19.72
C LYS A 6 20.34 10.46 19.02
N ALA A 7 19.84 9.89 17.93
CA ALA A 7 18.80 10.50 17.09
C ALA A 7 17.37 10.13 17.50
N VAL A 8 17.20 8.99 18.19
CA VAL A 8 15.88 8.51 18.62
C VAL A 8 15.57 9.03 20.02
N ASP A 9 14.28 9.32 20.25
CA ASP A 9 13.75 9.68 21.57
C ASP A 9 14.19 8.65 22.63
N PRO A 10 14.86 9.08 23.73
CA PRO A 10 15.34 8.19 24.78
C PRO A 10 14.26 7.30 25.38
N SER A 11 13.02 7.78 25.46
CA SER A 11 11.89 6.98 25.99
C SER A 11 11.58 5.75 25.14
N LEU A 12 11.72 5.87 23.81
CA LEU A 12 11.53 4.74 22.88
C LEU A 12 12.64 3.70 23.01
N TRP A 13 13.88 4.17 23.23
CA TRP A 13 15.00 3.28 23.45
C TRP A 13 14.79 2.43 24.69
N ILE A 14 14.49 3.08 25.85
CA ILE A 14 14.20 2.39 27.12
C ILE A 14 13.02 1.43 26.98
N GLN A 15 11.95 1.85 26.30
CA GLN A 15 10.78 0.98 26.05
C GLN A 15 11.16 -0.29 25.27
N ASN A 16 12.03 -0.19 24.28
CA ASN A 16 12.43 -1.34 23.46
C ASN A 16 13.51 -2.18 24.14
N GLU A 17 14.37 -1.61 24.96
CA GLU A 17 15.23 -2.39 25.88
C GLU A 17 14.39 -3.26 26.82
N GLY A 18 13.31 -2.72 27.38
CA GLY A 18 12.39 -3.47 28.25
C GLY A 18 11.63 -4.61 27.54
N LYS A 19 11.54 -4.57 26.22
CA LYS A 19 10.92 -5.65 25.41
C LYS A 19 11.92 -6.70 24.92
N LEU A 20 13.22 -6.53 25.18
CA LEU A 20 14.27 -7.34 24.58
C LEU A 20 14.15 -8.83 24.92
N ASP A 21 13.88 -9.17 26.19
CA ASP A 21 13.72 -10.58 26.62
C ASP A 21 12.53 -11.25 25.93
N TRP A 22 11.43 -10.51 25.76
CA TRP A 22 10.29 -10.98 25.00
C TRP A 22 10.64 -11.21 23.53
N ALA A 23 11.39 -10.27 22.91
CA ALA A 23 11.81 -10.38 21.52
C ALA A 23 12.74 -11.59 21.28
N ILE A 24 13.67 -11.83 22.20
CA ILE A 24 14.56 -13.02 22.17
C ILE A 24 13.72 -14.30 22.23
N LYS A 25 12.79 -14.40 23.18
CA LYS A 25 11.90 -15.57 23.30
C LYS A 25 11.02 -15.80 22.07
N LYS A 26 10.77 -14.77 21.27
CA LYS A 26 9.99 -14.84 20.02
C LYS A 26 10.86 -15.05 18.77
N GLY A 27 12.18 -15.17 18.91
CA GLY A 27 13.10 -15.33 17.77
C GLY A 27 13.26 -14.05 16.93
N LEU A 28 12.84 -12.87 17.41
CA LEU A 28 12.87 -11.62 16.65
C LEU A 28 14.27 -10.99 16.60
N VAL A 29 15.22 -11.51 17.40
CA VAL A 29 16.61 -11.03 17.49
C VAL A 29 17.55 -11.91 16.69
N GLU A 30 17.05 -12.99 16.08
CA GLU A 30 17.83 -13.94 15.30
C GLU A 30 18.57 -13.25 14.15
N GLY A 31 19.88 -13.49 14.03
CA GLY A 31 20.73 -12.89 13.00
C GLY A 31 21.20 -11.45 13.29
N MET A 32 20.91 -10.88 14.47
CA MET A 32 21.38 -9.55 14.84
C MET A 32 21.77 -9.45 16.33
N THR A 33 22.48 -8.39 16.71
CA THR A 33 22.77 -8.14 18.13
C THR A 33 21.54 -7.58 18.84
N PRO A 34 21.38 -7.81 20.17
CA PRO A 34 20.33 -7.20 20.98
C PRO A 34 20.23 -5.67 20.82
N GLU A 35 21.36 -4.99 20.84
CA GLU A 35 21.42 -3.54 20.65
C GLU A 35 20.95 -3.09 19.26
N THR A 36 21.25 -3.87 18.22
CA THR A 36 20.78 -3.62 16.86
C THR A 36 19.26 -3.76 16.77
N TRP A 37 18.71 -4.77 17.41
CA TRP A 37 17.24 -4.96 17.47
C TRP A 37 16.57 -3.78 18.18
N VAL A 38 17.10 -3.34 19.33
CA VAL A 38 16.57 -2.16 20.07
C VAL A 38 16.62 -0.92 19.18
N ALA A 39 17.73 -0.70 18.48
CA ALA A 39 17.89 0.44 17.58
C ALA A 39 16.82 0.44 16.47
N PHE A 40 16.64 -0.65 15.75
CA PHE A 40 15.65 -0.75 14.68
C PHE A 40 14.22 -0.65 15.18
N SER A 41 13.93 -1.29 16.31
CA SER A 41 12.60 -1.21 16.93
C SER A 41 12.28 0.23 17.35
N SER A 42 13.27 0.96 17.89
CA SER A 42 13.10 2.35 18.31
C SER A 42 12.88 3.29 17.11
N VAL A 43 13.59 3.10 16.00
CA VAL A 43 13.35 3.84 14.75
C VAL A 43 11.95 3.55 14.20
N ALA A 44 11.55 2.28 14.19
CA ALA A 44 10.21 1.90 13.72
C ALA A 44 9.10 2.52 14.57
N ASP A 45 9.27 2.56 15.89
CA ASP A 45 8.31 3.17 16.80
C ASP A 45 8.30 4.70 16.70
N ALA A 46 9.46 5.33 16.46
CA ALA A 46 9.56 6.78 16.19
C ALA A 46 8.80 7.13 14.90
N TRP A 47 8.99 6.33 13.84
CA TRP A 47 8.26 6.51 12.58
C TRP A 47 6.74 6.37 12.78
N ARG A 48 6.29 5.35 13.51
CA ARG A 48 4.85 5.14 13.80
C ARG A 48 4.25 6.31 14.56
N ARG A 49 4.97 6.87 15.53
CA ARG A 49 4.53 8.05 16.28
C ARG A 49 4.41 9.27 15.37
N ALA A 50 5.41 9.51 14.51
CA ALA A 50 5.40 10.62 13.56
C ALA A 50 4.31 10.49 12.50
N ASN A 51 3.92 9.24 12.16
CA ASN A 51 2.94 8.93 11.12
C ASN A 51 1.66 8.29 11.71
N SER A 52 1.14 8.87 12.79
CA SER A 52 0.00 8.31 13.54
C SER A 52 -1.26 8.12 12.71
N HIS A 53 -1.51 8.96 11.69
CA HIS A 53 -2.65 8.80 10.78
C HIS A 53 -2.52 7.55 9.90
N ILE A 54 -1.31 7.20 9.49
CA ILE A 54 -1.06 5.98 8.70
C ILE A 54 -1.27 4.75 9.58
N THR A 55 -0.73 4.75 10.80
CA THR A 55 -0.91 3.62 11.73
C THR A 55 -2.37 3.44 12.15
N ALA A 56 -3.11 4.53 12.36
CA ALA A 56 -4.54 4.48 12.62
C ALA A 56 -5.32 3.89 11.43
N LEU A 57 -4.92 4.16 10.20
CA LEU A 57 -5.53 3.52 9.02
C LEU A 57 -5.22 2.02 8.96
N TRP A 58 -3.99 1.59 9.33
CA TRP A 58 -3.64 0.16 9.43
C TRP A 58 -4.54 -0.57 10.43
N GLU A 59 -4.70 -0.01 11.62
CA GLU A 59 -5.55 -0.57 12.67
C GLU A 59 -7.02 -0.56 12.22
N GLY A 60 -7.50 0.56 11.70
CA GLY A 60 -8.88 0.71 11.25
C GLY A 60 -9.26 -0.28 10.15
N LEU A 61 -8.40 -0.48 9.12
CA LEU A 61 -8.68 -1.45 8.07
C LEU A 61 -8.56 -2.89 8.57
N GLY A 62 -7.59 -3.17 9.43
CA GLY A 62 -7.46 -4.47 10.08
C GLY A 62 -8.72 -4.86 10.86
N ASN A 63 -9.19 -3.96 11.73
CA ASN A 63 -10.39 -4.16 12.53
C ASN A 63 -11.64 -4.32 11.65
N ALA A 64 -11.82 -3.45 10.65
CA ALA A 64 -12.95 -3.55 9.71
C ALA A 64 -12.99 -4.89 8.97
N CYS A 65 -11.81 -5.44 8.59
CA CYS A 65 -11.72 -6.75 7.97
C CYS A 65 -12.07 -7.87 8.96
N GLN A 66 -11.58 -7.83 10.20
CA GLN A 66 -11.91 -8.82 11.24
C GLN A 66 -13.42 -8.82 11.53
N GLU A 67 -14.01 -7.64 11.71
CA GLU A 67 -15.45 -7.48 11.94
C GLU A 67 -16.28 -7.99 10.75
N ALA A 68 -15.88 -7.67 9.52
CA ALA A 68 -16.56 -8.14 8.31
C ALA A 68 -16.47 -9.66 8.16
N ILE A 69 -15.36 -10.28 8.54
CA ILE A 69 -15.21 -11.75 8.54
C ILE A 69 -16.14 -12.38 9.57
N GLY A 70 -16.24 -11.79 10.77
CA GLY A 70 -17.11 -12.27 11.85
C GLY A 70 -18.60 -12.01 11.61
N THR A 71 -18.94 -10.97 10.82
CA THR A 71 -20.34 -10.56 10.57
C THR A 71 -20.59 -10.43 9.07
N PRO A 72 -20.84 -11.55 8.35
CA PRO A 72 -21.05 -11.54 6.92
C PRO A 72 -22.21 -10.63 6.49
N ASN A 73 -22.12 -10.08 5.28
CA ASN A 73 -23.09 -9.19 4.64
C ASN A 73 -23.23 -7.77 5.27
N ARG A 74 -22.60 -7.49 6.38
CA ARG A 74 -22.51 -6.14 6.95
C ARG A 74 -21.33 -5.37 6.34
N ILE A 75 -21.50 -4.06 6.17
CA ILE A 75 -20.46 -3.15 5.66
C ILE A 75 -19.79 -2.49 6.86
N PHE A 76 -18.46 -2.46 6.85
CA PHE A 76 -17.62 -1.75 7.79
C PHE A 76 -16.77 -0.74 7.03
N THR A 77 -16.34 0.34 7.68
CA THR A 77 -15.55 1.40 7.05
C THR A 77 -14.18 1.53 7.71
N ALA A 78 -13.17 1.88 6.92
CA ALA A 78 -11.84 2.21 7.41
C ALA A 78 -11.36 3.53 6.79
N GLY A 79 -10.90 4.44 7.64
CA GLY A 79 -10.63 5.81 7.21
C GLY A 79 -11.87 6.47 6.62
N LYS A 80 -11.68 7.39 5.67
CA LYS A 80 -12.80 8.15 5.08
C LYS A 80 -13.36 7.52 3.80
N LYS A 81 -12.59 6.68 3.11
CA LYS A 81 -12.89 6.27 1.72
C LYS A 81 -12.85 4.76 1.46
N LEU A 82 -12.49 3.93 2.45
CA LEU A 82 -12.47 2.48 2.30
C LEU A 82 -13.69 1.86 2.96
N SER A 83 -14.27 0.84 2.33
CA SER A 83 -15.31 0.02 2.95
C SER A 83 -15.04 -1.46 2.74
N VAL A 84 -15.44 -2.27 3.73
CA VAL A 84 -15.14 -3.70 3.80
C VAL A 84 -16.44 -4.47 3.96
N LYS A 85 -16.60 -5.55 3.22
CA LYS A 85 -17.74 -6.45 3.33
C LYS A 85 -17.32 -7.88 3.05
N ARG A 86 -17.70 -8.83 3.89
CA ARG A 86 -17.69 -10.25 3.53
C ARG A 86 -19.01 -10.62 2.89
N GLN A 87 -18.94 -11.27 1.74
CA GLN A 87 -20.11 -11.82 1.05
C GLN A 87 -19.77 -13.21 0.53
N GLY A 88 -20.47 -14.21 1.04
CA GLY A 88 -20.18 -15.62 0.75
C GLY A 88 -18.74 -15.98 1.13
N ALA A 89 -18.00 -16.54 0.20
CA ALA A 89 -16.62 -17.00 0.37
C ALA A 89 -15.57 -15.89 0.20
N TYR A 90 -15.95 -14.62 0.06
CA TYR A 90 -15.02 -13.55 -0.29
C TYR A 90 -15.13 -12.37 0.68
N LEU A 91 -13.97 -11.80 1.04
CA LEU A 91 -13.88 -10.49 1.65
C LEU A 91 -13.54 -9.46 0.56
N TYR A 92 -14.31 -8.39 0.53
CA TYR A 92 -14.14 -7.29 -0.41
C TYR A 92 -13.68 -6.03 0.34
N VAL A 93 -12.62 -5.41 -0.14
CA VAL A 93 -12.23 -4.05 0.25
C VAL A 93 -12.52 -3.14 -0.94
N ARG A 94 -13.52 -2.27 -0.81
CA ARG A 94 -13.88 -1.30 -1.85
C ARG A 94 -12.98 -0.07 -1.73
N LEU A 95 -12.34 0.29 -2.83
CA LEU A 95 -11.48 1.44 -2.99
C LEU A 95 -12.28 2.73 -3.28
N PRO A 96 -11.67 3.90 -3.15
CA PRO A 96 -12.28 5.19 -3.52
C PRO A 96 -12.77 5.24 -4.97
N SER A 97 -12.04 4.63 -5.90
CA SER A 97 -12.41 4.48 -7.31
C SER A 97 -13.69 3.65 -7.55
N GLY A 98 -14.16 2.93 -6.52
CA GLY A 98 -15.27 1.98 -6.63
C GLY A 98 -14.83 0.54 -6.94
N ARG A 99 -13.59 0.33 -7.39
CA ARG A 99 -13.01 -1.01 -7.58
C ARG A 99 -12.89 -1.75 -6.25
N LYS A 100 -12.84 -3.08 -6.31
CA LYS A 100 -12.76 -3.92 -5.12
C LYS A 100 -11.52 -4.80 -5.17
N LEU A 101 -10.77 -4.81 -4.07
CA LEU A 101 -9.84 -5.91 -3.79
C LEU A 101 -10.62 -7.10 -3.25
N VAL A 102 -10.24 -8.30 -3.67
CA VAL A 102 -10.95 -9.54 -3.35
C VAL A 102 -10.01 -10.50 -2.64
N TYR A 103 -10.40 -10.95 -1.45
CA TYR A 103 -9.65 -11.91 -0.64
C TYR A 103 -10.48 -13.18 -0.47
N PRO A 104 -10.11 -14.29 -1.17
CA PRO A 104 -10.86 -15.55 -1.13
C PRO A 104 -10.75 -16.26 0.21
N ALA A 105 -11.81 -16.93 0.62
CA ALA A 105 -11.91 -17.76 1.82
C ALA A 105 -11.26 -17.13 3.07
N PRO A 106 -11.69 -15.89 3.45
CA PRO A 106 -11.14 -15.19 4.58
C PRO A 106 -11.47 -15.92 5.88
N ALA A 107 -10.48 -16.04 6.77
CA ALA A 107 -10.65 -16.70 8.06
C ALA A 107 -9.89 -15.95 9.18
N LEU A 108 -10.39 -16.09 10.40
CA LEU A 108 -9.73 -15.67 11.62
C LEU A 108 -9.24 -16.90 12.37
N SER A 109 -8.03 -16.87 12.93
CA SER A 109 -7.44 -17.96 13.69
C SER A 109 -6.70 -17.48 14.93
N GLY A 110 -6.66 -18.35 15.96
CA GLY A 110 -5.99 -18.06 17.22
C GLY A 110 -6.67 -17.00 18.07
N GLU A 111 -6.16 -16.84 19.30
CA GLU A 111 -6.71 -15.86 20.29
C GLU A 111 -6.56 -14.40 19.84
N ARG A 112 -5.58 -14.11 18.93
CA ARG A 112 -5.32 -12.77 18.40
C ARG A 112 -6.13 -12.44 17.14
N CYS A 113 -7.05 -13.33 16.72
CA CYS A 113 -7.81 -13.17 15.48
C CYS A 113 -6.93 -12.90 14.27
N ASP A 114 -5.84 -13.68 14.12
CA ASP A 114 -4.95 -13.58 12.96
C ASP A 114 -5.74 -13.82 11.68
N MET A 115 -5.66 -12.87 10.75
CA MET A 115 -6.37 -12.96 9.47
C MET A 115 -5.58 -13.79 8.46
N THR A 116 -6.32 -14.64 7.75
CA THR A 116 -5.80 -15.38 6.58
C THR A 116 -6.77 -15.29 5.41
N TYR A 117 -6.26 -15.44 4.20
CA TYR A 117 -7.04 -15.62 2.98
C TYR A 117 -6.30 -16.56 2.04
N TYR A 118 -6.97 -17.16 1.07
CA TYR A 118 -6.31 -18.01 0.08
C TYR A 118 -5.79 -17.19 -1.09
N GLY A 119 -4.57 -17.48 -1.51
CA GLY A 119 -3.90 -16.83 -2.63
C GLY A 119 -2.69 -17.61 -3.11
N ILE A 120 -2.08 -17.14 -4.20
CA ILE A 120 -0.81 -17.67 -4.71
C ILE A 120 0.32 -17.10 -3.86
N GLU A 121 0.99 -17.96 -3.13
CA GLU A 121 2.15 -17.56 -2.31
C GLU A 121 3.33 -17.19 -3.21
N GLN A 122 3.98 -16.06 -2.91
CA GLN A 122 4.95 -15.42 -3.81
C GLN A 122 6.17 -16.30 -4.16
N TYR A 123 6.67 -17.06 -3.21
CA TYR A 123 7.87 -17.89 -3.40
C TYR A 123 7.54 -19.27 -3.96
N SER A 124 6.63 -19.99 -3.32
CA SER A 124 6.27 -21.35 -3.73
C SER A 124 5.37 -21.43 -4.95
N LYS A 125 4.77 -20.30 -5.36
CA LYS A 125 3.75 -20.19 -6.43
C LYS A 125 2.55 -21.13 -6.23
N LYS A 126 2.32 -21.60 -5.00
CA LYS A 126 1.22 -22.50 -4.66
C LYS A 126 0.02 -21.74 -4.11
N TRP A 127 -1.16 -22.19 -4.43
CA TRP A 127 -2.41 -21.72 -3.84
C TRP A 127 -2.53 -22.24 -2.41
N ARG A 128 -2.49 -21.33 -1.43
CA ARG A 128 -2.47 -21.69 0.00
C ARG A 128 -2.99 -20.54 0.88
N PRO A 129 -3.28 -20.80 2.17
CA PRO A 129 -3.58 -19.73 3.11
C PRO A 129 -2.39 -18.78 3.27
N ILE A 130 -2.67 -17.49 3.14
CA ILE A 130 -1.70 -16.39 3.31
C ILE A 130 -2.12 -15.60 4.54
N LYS A 131 -1.20 -15.42 5.51
CA LYS A 131 -1.43 -14.53 6.64
C LYS A 131 -1.37 -13.08 6.20
N THR A 132 -2.29 -12.27 6.76
CA THR A 132 -2.33 -10.83 6.50
C THR A 132 -2.65 -10.04 7.76
N TYR A 133 -2.44 -8.75 7.71
CA TYR A 133 -2.70 -7.80 8.80
C TYR A 133 -2.98 -6.42 8.22
N GLY A 134 -3.48 -5.49 9.04
CA GLY A 134 -3.92 -4.18 8.60
C GLY A 134 -2.91 -3.40 7.75
N GLY A 135 -1.62 -3.40 8.13
CA GLY A 135 -0.57 -2.73 7.35
C GLY A 135 -0.43 -3.28 5.92
N ARG A 136 -0.45 -4.62 5.75
CA ARG A 136 -0.40 -5.25 4.43
C ARG A 136 -1.68 -5.00 3.61
N LEU A 137 -2.83 -4.95 4.26
CA LEU A 137 -4.08 -4.61 3.59
C LEU A 137 -4.10 -3.16 3.10
N VAL A 138 -3.54 -2.22 3.88
CA VAL A 138 -3.38 -0.82 3.47
C VAL A 138 -2.36 -0.70 2.34
N GLU A 139 -1.24 -1.43 2.38
CA GLU A 139 -0.27 -1.50 1.28
C GLU A 139 -0.96 -1.91 -0.03
N ASN A 140 -1.71 -3.01 -0.01
CA ASN A 140 -2.47 -3.48 -1.18
C ASN A 140 -3.48 -2.43 -1.66
N ALA A 141 -4.19 -1.77 -0.74
CA ALA A 141 -5.14 -0.73 -1.09
C ALA A 141 -4.46 0.50 -1.70
N THR A 142 -3.31 0.92 -1.17
CA THR A 142 -2.55 2.06 -1.67
C THR A 142 -2.01 1.80 -3.08
N GLN A 143 -1.40 0.63 -3.30
CA GLN A 143 -0.91 0.24 -4.63
C GLN A 143 -2.06 0.14 -5.64
N ALA A 144 -3.20 -0.39 -5.22
CA ALA A 144 -4.37 -0.49 -6.08
C ALA A 144 -4.97 0.88 -6.43
N VAL A 145 -5.00 1.83 -5.49
CA VAL A 145 -5.43 3.22 -5.76
C VAL A 145 -4.46 3.92 -6.72
N ALA A 146 -3.15 3.73 -6.56
CA ALA A 146 -2.16 4.27 -7.50
C ALA A 146 -2.35 3.70 -8.92
N CYS A 147 -2.60 2.39 -9.04
CA CYS A 147 -2.95 1.76 -10.31
C CYS A 147 -4.25 2.33 -10.91
N ASP A 148 -5.28 2.58 -10.08
CA ASP A 148 -6.54 3.17 -10.55
C ASP A 148 -6.33 4.59 -11.12
N LEU A 149 -5.46 5.41 -10.50
CA LEU A 149 -5.10 6.73 -11.00
C LEU A 149 -4.41 6.67 -12.36
N LEU A 150 -3.45 5.74 -12.52
CA LEU A 150 -2.77 5.53 -13.79
C LEU A 150 -3.76 5.11 -14.88
N LEU A 151 -4.61 4.12 -14.58
CA LEU A 151 -5.61 3.61 -15.54
C LEU A 151 -6.64 4.67 -15.95
N GLU A 152 -7.01 5.58 -15.06
CA GLU A 152 -7.90 6.71 -15.36
C GLU A 152 -7.24 7.76 -16.28
N ALA A 153 -5.91 7.87 -16.26
CA ALA A 153 -5.19 8.77 -17.15
C ALA A 153 -5.12 8.25 -18.60
N GLY A 154 -5.08 6.92 -18.78
CA GLY A 154 -4.92 6.29 -20.10
C GLY A 154 -5.92 6.79 -21.16
N PRO A 155 -7.24 6.68 -20.95
CA PRO A 155 -8.23 7.16 -21.91
C PRO A 155 -8.08 8.64 -22.27
N ARG A 156 -7.73 9.49 -21.28
CA ARG A 156 -7.50 10.92 -21.53
C ARG A 156 -6.29 11.17 -22.43
N LEU A 157 -5.23 10.39 -22.28
CA LEU A 157 -4.05 10.46 -23.15
C LEU A 157 -4.42 10.05 -24.56
N GLU A 158 -5.11 8.93 -24.75
CA GLU A 158 -5.53 8.45 -26.07
C GLU A 158 -6.50 9.42 -26.75
N GLU A 159 -7.47 9.98 -26.04
CA GLU A 159 -8.38 11.02 -26.55
C GLU A 159 -7.63 12.30 -26.99
N ALA A 160 -6.53 12.63 -26.30
CA ALA A 160 -5.65 13.74 -26.68
C ALA A 160 -4.66 13.37 -27.82
N GLY A 161 -4.69 12.12 -28.30
CA GLY A 161 -3.90 11.64 -29.42
C GLY A 161 -2.49 11.18 -29.05
N TYR A 162 -2.25 10.83 -27.78
CA TYR A 162 -1.03 10.12 -27.36
C TYR A 162 -1.26 8.62 -27.51
N GLU A 163 -0.57 7.98 -28.44
CA GLU A 163 -0.65 6.53 -28.61
C GLU A 163 0.14 5.82 -27.52
N ILE A 164 -0.57 5.14 -26.62
CA ILE A 164 0.07 4.39 -25.51
C ILE A 164 0.61 3.09 -26.08
N VAL A 165 1.93 3.00 -26.22
CA VAL A 165 2.62 1.80 -26.72
C VAL A 165 3.04 0.84 -25.60
N LEU A 166 3.23 1.35 -24.38
CA LEU A 166 3.65 0.53 -23.23
C LEU A 166 3.24 1.17 -21.90
N SER A 167 2.87 0.34 -20.94
CA SER A 167 2.72 0.72 -19.52
C SER A 167 3.71 -0.08 -18.68
N VAL A 168 4.51 0.61 -17.88
CA VAL A 168 5.54 0.00 -17.01
C VAL A 168 5.40 0.58 -15.61
N HIS A 169 4.97 -0.26 -14.66
CA HIS A 169 4.73 0.14 -13.26
C HIS A 169 3.77 1.34 -13.12
N ASP A 170 4.30 2.53 -12.95
CA ASP A 170 3.63 3.81 -12.76
C ASP A 170 3.85 4.78 -13.93
N GLU A 171 4.33 4.28 -15.07
CA GLU A 171 4.67 5.03 -16.26
C GLU A 171 3.80 4.65 -17.45
N TYR A 172 3.50 5.62 -18.32
CA TYR A 172 3.08 5.42 -19.71
C TYR A 172 4.18 5.85 -20.65
N ILE A 173 4.40 5.03 -21.69
CA ILE A 173 5.26 5.35 -22.81
C ILE A 173 4.34 5.52 -24.00
N CYS A 174 4.37 6.71 -24.60
CA CYS A 174 3.56 7.06 -25.75
C CYS A 174 4.44 7.33 -26.97
N GLU A 175 3.95 6.96 -28.13
CA GLU A 175 4.52 7.37 -29.41
C GLU A 175 3.71 8.55 -29.94
N ILE A 176 4.40 9.60 -30.37
CA ILE A 176 3.79 10.80 -30.92
C ILE A 176 4.53 11.23 -32.19
N PRO A 177 3.86 11.92 -33.14
CA PRO A 177 4.53 12.55 -34.26
C PRO A 177 5.62 13.53 -33.78
N ASP A 178 6.73 13.62 -34.56
CA ASP A 178 7.80 14.59 -34.28
C ASP A 178 7.38 15.97 -34.83
N ASP A 179 6.41 16.58 -34.15
CA ASP A 179 5.88 17.90 -34.44
C ASP A 179 5.59 18.66 -33.13
N GLU A 180 5.22 19.93 -33.24
CA GLU A 180 4.96 20.80 -32.08
C GLU A 180 3.55 20.62 -31.47
N THR A 181 2.72 19.71 -32.01
CA THR A 181 1.32 19.59 -31.60
C THR A 181 1.13 18.87 -30.27
N ARG A 182 2.09 18.01 -29.88
CA ARG A 182 2.08 17.24 -28.64
C ARG A 182 3.47 17.23 -28.01
N ASN A 183 3.51 17.28 -26.68
CA ASN A 183 4.76 17.28 -25.95
C ASN A 183 4.58 16.67 -24.55
N HIS A 184 5.68 16.35 -23.86
CA HIS A 184 5.67 15.75 -22.52
C HIS A 184 4.95 16.60 -21.49
N ARG A 185 4.98 17.96 -21.57
CA ARG A 185 4.32 18.84 -20.58
C ARG A 185 2.80 18.72 -20.63
N GLN A 186 2.22 18.66 -21.84
CA GLN A 186 0.79 18.41 -22.00
C GLN A 186 0.41 17.01 -21.46
N MET A 187 1.26 16.01 -21.69
CA MET A 187 1.07 14.67 -21.16
C MET A 187 1.13 14.67 -19.62
N GLU A 188 2.07 15.39 -19.01
CA GLU A 188 2.17 15.59 -17.55
C GLU A 188 0.89 16.21 -16.96
N GLU A 189 0.33 17.24 -17.61
CA GLU A 189 -0.93 17.87 -17.19
C GLU A 189 -2.11 16.90 -17.24
N LEU A 190 -2.24 16.14 -18.33
CA LEU A 190 -3.27 15.12 -18.50
C LEU A 190 -3.17 14.01 -17.44
N MET A 191 -1.96 13.53 -17.17
CA MET A 191 -1.69 12.51 -16.15
C MET A 191 -1.89 13.03 -14.73
N SER A 192 -1.64 14.32 -14.48
CA SER A 192 -1.83 14.97 -13.18
C SER A 192 -3.30 15.36 -12.91
N THR A 193 -4.19 15.21 -13.89
CA THR A 193 -5.61 15.51 -13.74
C THR A 193 -6.28 14.49 -12.83
N LEU A 194 -6.82 14.94 -11.70
CA LEU A 194 -7.47 14.08 -10.71
C LEU A 194 -8.89 13.68 -11.12
N PRO A 195 -9.24 12.41 -11.00
CA PRO A 195 -10.64 12.00 -11.01
C PRO A 195 -11.36 12.48 -9.74
N THR A 196 -12.68 12.62 -9.81
CA THR A 196 -13.51 13.14 -8.70
C THR A 196 -13.36 12.38 -7.39
N TRP A 197 -13.15 11.07 -7.46
CA TRP A 197 -12.95 10.24 -6.27
C TRP A 197 -11.59 10.47 -5.57
N ALA A 198 -10.61 11.07 -6.27
CA ALA A 198 -9.27 11.38 -5.79
C ALA A 198 -9.05 12.88 -5.47
N GLU A 199 -10.11 13.68 -5.44
CA GLU A 199 -10.03 15.10 -5.11
C GLU A 199 -9.24 15.36 -3.82
N GLY A 200 -8.30 16.32 -3.89
CA GLY A 200 -7.40 16.70 -2.80
C GLY A 200 -6.13 15.86 -2.69
N LEU A 201 -5.90 14.86 -3.58
CA LEU A 201 -4.65 14.13 -3.63
C LEU A 201 -3.57 14.98 -4.35
N PRO A 202 -2.36 15.16 -3.78
CA PRO A 202 -1.26 15.83 -4.46
C PRO A 202 -0.63 14.90 -5.51
N LEU A 203 -1.21 14.84 -6.71
CA LEU A 203 -0.70 14.05 -7.83
C LEU A 203 0.08 14.94 -8.79
N VAL A 204 1.30 14.56 -9.11
CA VAL A 204 2.15 15.22 -10.10
C VAL A 204 2.78 14.14 -10.97
N ALA A 205 2.71 14.32 -12.28
CA ALA A 205 3.46 13.53 -13.23
C ALA A 205 4.68 14.34 -13.71
N ALA A 206 5.75 13.65 -14.06
CA ALA A 206 6.94 14.19 -14.71
C ALA A 206 7.34 13.28 -15.86
N GLY A 207 7.87 13.83 -16.94
CA GLY A 207 8.25 13.08 -18.11
C GLY A 207 9.31 13.77 -18.95
N PHE A 208 9.73 13.11 -19.99
CA PHE A 208 10.67 13.62 -20.98
C PHE A 208 10.42 13.00 -22.36
N GLU A 209 10.99 13.61 -23.39
CA GLU A 209 10.92 13.15 -24.78
C GLU A 209 12.24 12.54 -25.22
N SER A 210 12.16 11.54 -26.08
CA SER A 210 13.35 10.90 -26.68
C SER A 210 12.97 10.17 -27.96
N TYR A 211 13.88 10.16 -28.94
CA TYR A 211 13.71 9.39 -30.19
C TYR A 211 13.80 7.86 -30.00
N ARG A 212 14.08 7.39 -28.82
CA ARG A 212 14.12 5.96 -28.48
C ARG A 212 13.83 5.77 -26.99
N TYR A 213 13.26 4.64 -26.62
CA TYR A 213 13.08 4.29 -25.22
C TYR A 213 14.42 4.31 -24.46
N ARG A 214 14.44 5.04 -23.35
CA ARG A 214 15.55 5.09 -22.38
C ARG A 214 14.97 5.42 -21.00
N LYS A 215 15.71 5.06 -19.97
CA LYS A 215 15.49 5.60 -18.60
C LYS A 215 16.41 6.80 -18.40
N GLU A 216 15.94 7.77 -17.61
CA GLU A 216 16.81 8.84 -17.12
C GLU A 216 17.94 8.31 -16.24
#